data_61e0dc7589c7acd67c4d5e0ac77d90d0
#
_entry.id   61e0dc7589c7acd67c4d5e0ac77d90d0
#
_cell.length_a   1.000
_cell.length_b   1.000
_cell.length_c   1.000
_cell.angle_alpha   90.00
_cell.angle_beta   90.00
_cell.angle_gamma   90.00
#
_symmetry.space_group_name_H-M   'P 1'
#
loop_
_entity.id
_entity.type
_entity.pdbx_description
1 polymer ?
#
loop_
_entity_poly.entity_id
_entity_poly.type
_entity_poly.pdbx_seq_one_letter_code
_entity_poly.pdbx_strand_id
1 'polypeptide(L)'
;LDLNALKHKLHTQIPLTKFMQIDVKNIEDNCLITTAPLKPNINDKLTGFAGSLSTLVTISAWSACYLNVIKLGFKEDCMIAVIKSDTAYRAPVTKELYCKTILPSKEQLQTLKRKLQEKKSASIRIKSQLLQDDKVCVDFEGIYVIKI
;
A
#
# COMPACT_ATOMS: atom_id res chain seq x y z
N LEU A 1 -3.42 15.72 -2.47
CA LEU A 1 -3.04 14.42 -3.00
C LEU A 1 -4.12 13.93 -3.97
N ASP A 2 -3.71 13.58 -5.18
CA ASP A 2 -4.64 13.12 -6.20
C ASP A 2 -4.72 11.58 -6.19
N LEU A 3 -5.73 11.05 -5.50
CA LEU A 3 -5.93 9.60 -5.38
C LEU A 3 -6.41 8.98 -6.68
N ASN A 4 -7.14 9.71 -7.51
CA ASN A 4 -7.56 9.23 -8.83
C ASN A 4 -6.35 9.08 -9.77
N ALA A 5 -5.42 10.02 -9.74
CA ALA A 5 -4.18 9.92 -10.50
C ALA A 5 -3.34 8.72 -10.05
N LEU A 6 -3.27 8.46 -8.74
CA LEU A 6 -2.59 7.29 -8.21
C LEU A 6 -3.25 5.99 -8.70
N LYS A 7 -4.57 5.89 -8.61
CA LYS A 7 -5.30 4.72 -9.12
C LYS A 7 -5.01 4.48 -10.60
N HIS A 8 -5.06 5.54 -11.41
CA HIS A 8 -4.76 5.46 -12.84
C HIS A 8 -3.33 4.98 -13.09
N LYS A 9 -2.36 5.54 -12.35
CA LYS A 9 -0.96 5.13 -12.42
C LYS A 9 -0.79 3.64 -12.11
N LEU A 10 -1.42 3.16 -11.04
CA LEU A 10 -1.37 1.75 -10.66
C LEU A 10 -1.94 0.88 -11.78
N HIS A 11 -3.13 1.18 -12.27
CA HIS A 11 -3.81 0.39 -13.30
C HIS A 11 -3.07 0.35 -14.63
N THR A 12 -2.35 1.42 -15.00
CA THR A 12 -1.61 1.48 -16.27
C THR A 12 -0.21 0.91 -16.16
N GLN A 13 0.48 1.11 -15.05
CA GLN A 13 1.87 0.69 -14.89
C GLN A 13 2.04 -0.67 -14.24
N ILE A 14 1.05 -1.11 -13.46
CA ILE A 14 1.03 -2.42 -12.80
C ILE A 14 -0.28 -3.13 -13.17
N PRO A 15 -0.31 -3.80 -14.34
CA PRO A 15 -1.57 -4.36 -14.89
C PRO A 15 -2.34 -5.25 -13.94
N LEU A 16 -1.66 -5.98 -13.05
CA LEU A 16 -2.32 -6.84 -12.06
C LEU A 16 -3.27 -6.06 -11.16
N THR A 17 -2.95 -4.80 -10.82
CA THR A 17 -3.82 -3.98 -9.96
C THR A 17 -5.15 -3.68 -10.65
N LYS A 18 -5.15 -3.54 -11.98
CA LYS A 18 -6.37 -3.37 -12.76
C LYS A 18 -7.19 -4.66 -12.80
N PHE A 19 -6.55 -5.80 -13.02
CA PHE A 19 -7.20 -7.10 -13.04
C PHE A 19 -7.86 -7.40 -11.68
N MET A 20 -7.17 -7.11 -10.59
CA MET A 20 -7.70 -7.27 -9.23
C MET A 20 -8.80 -6.25 -8.90
N GLN A 21 -8.96 -5.20 -9.70
CA GLN A 21 -9.89 -4.10 -9.48
C GLN A 21 -9.58 -3.33 -8.18
N ILE A 22 -8.29 -3.11 -7.93
CA ILE A 22 -7.87 -2.31 -6.77
C ILE A 22 -8.34 -0.87 -6.93
N ASP A 23 -8.95 -0.34 -5.88
CA ASP A 23 -9.39 1.05 -5.78
C ASP A 23 -8.65 1.78 -4.67
N VAL A 24 -8.31 3.03 -4.90
CA VAL A 24 -7.73 3.93 -3.90
C VAL A 24 -8.85 4.86 -3.46
N LYS A 25 -9.43 4.58 -2.30
CA LYS A 25 -10.67 5.21 -1.85
C LYS A 25 -10.46 6.62 -1.28
N ASN A 26 -9.77 6.69 -0.16
CA ASN A 26 -9.60 7.96 0.57
C ASN A 26 -8.49 7.84 1.60
N ILE A 27 -8.24 8.95 2.29
CA ILE A 27 -7.38 9.00 3.46
C ILE A 27 -8.25 9.42 4.63
N GLU A 28 -8.25 8.63 5.70
CA GLU A 28 -8.97 8.94 6.93
C GLU A 28 -8.13 8.51 8.14
N ASP A 29 -8.12 9.31 9.20
CA ASP A 29 -7.37 9.03 10.43
C ASP A 29 -5.90 8.67 10.17
N ASN A 30 -5.26 9.41 9.28
CA ASN A 30 -3.88 9.18 8.83
C ASN A 30 -3.64 7.79 8.24
N CYS A 31 -4.67 7.19 7.66
CA CYS A 31 -4.58 5.90 6.96
C CYS A 31 -5.04 6.04 5.52
N LEU A 32 -4.28 5.45 4.61
CA LEU A 32 -4.71 5.27 3.22
C LEU A 32 -5.65 4.06 3.15
N ILE A 33 -6.82 4.27 2.59
CA ILE A 33 -7.82 3.22 2.41
C ILE A 33 -7.81 2.74 0.97
N THR A 34 -7.57 1.45 0.79
CA THR A 34 -7.61 0.77 -0.51
C THR A 34 -8.54 -0.43 -0.42
N THR A 35 -9.18 -0.77 -1.53
CA THR A 35 -10.14 -1.87 -1.58
C THR A 35 -9.99 -2.67 -2.85
N ALA A 36 -10.54 -3.88 -2.85
CA ALA A 36 -10.73 -4.68 -4.05
C ALA A 36 -11.94 -5.60 -3.84
N PRO A 37 -12.73 -5.87 -4.89
CA PRO A 37 -13.86 -6.79 -4.75
C PRO A 37 -13.38 -8.22 -4.51
N LEU A 38 -14.17 -9.01 -3.80
CA LEU A 38 -13.82 -10.40 -3.52
C LEU A 38 -13.78 -11.25 -4.79
N LYS A 39 -14.76 -11.07 -5.68
CA LYS A 39 -14.98 -11.97 -6.82
C LYS A 39 -13.74 -12.23 -7.69
N PRO A 40 -12.98 -11.22 -8.19
CA PRO A 40 -11.78 -11.51 -8.98
C PRO A 40 -10.59 -11.99 -8.13
N ASN A 41 -10.71 -11.99 -6.81
CA ASN A 41 -9.63 -12.24 -5.87
C ASN A 41 -9.89 -13.45 -4.97
N ILE A 42 -10.75 -14.37 -5.39
CA ILE A 42 -11.10 -15.55 -4.60
C ILE A 42 -10.15 -16.72 -4.86
N ASN A 43 -10.08 -17.60 -3.87
CA ASN A 43 -9.42 -18.90 -3.97
C ASN A 43 -10.43 -20.01 -4.24
N ASP A 44 -9.98 -21.26 -4.17
CA ASP A 44 -10.78 -22.48 -4.39
C ASP A 44 -11.90 -22.67 -3.35
N LYS A 45 -11.85 -21.95 -2.21
CA LYS A 45 -12.83 -22.02 -1.14
C LYS A 45 -13.76 -20.80 -1.10
N LEU A 46 -13.71 -19.95 -2.13
CA LEU A 46 -14.50 -18.72 -2.26
C LEU A 46 -14.18 -17.67 -1.18
N THR A 47 -12.99 -17.74 -0.60
CA THR A 47 -12.45 -16.70 0.28
C THR A 47 -11.34 -15.94 -0.41
N GLY A 48 -10.82 -14.88 0.19
CA GLY A 48 -9.74 -14.10 -0.41
C GLY A 48 -8.50 -14.95 -0.64
N PHE A 49 -8.01 -14.97 -1.88
CA PHE A 49 -6.77 -15.67 -2.23
C PHE A 49 -5.57 -14.97 -1.58
N ALA A 50 -4.73 -15.74 -0.88
CA ALA A 50 -3.57 -15.19 -0.17
C ALA A 50 -2.67 -14.33 -1.07
N GLY A 51 -2.49 -14.72 -2.35
CA GLY A 51 -1.72 -13.93 -3.31
C GLY A 51 -2.33 -12.57 -3.59
N SER A 52 -3.67 -12.47 -3.67
CA SER A 52 -4.38 -11.19 -3.82
C SER A 52 -4.28 -10.34 -2.55
N LEU A 53 -4.44 -10.98 -1.39
CA LEU A 53 -4.32 -10.28 -0.11
C LEU A 53 -2.91 -9.70 0.08
N SER A 54 -1.89 -10.50 -0.22
CA SER A 54 -0.49 -10.09 -0.19
C SER A 54 -0.21 -8.92 -1.15
N THR A 55 -0.76 -8.99 -2.36
CA THR A 55 -0.60 -7.93 -3.36
C THR A 55 -1.23 -6.63 -2.89
N LEU A 56 -2.45 -6.69 -2.34
CA LEU A 56 -3.14 -5.47 -1.90
C LEU A 56 -2.38 -4.75 -0.78
N VAL A 57 -1.91 -5.47 0.24
CA VAL A 57 -1.15 -4.84 1.34
C VAL A 57 0.19 -4.30 0.84
N THR A 58 0.86 -5.01 -0.06
CA THR A 58 2.15 -4.60 -0.62
C THR A 58 2.02 -3.33 -1.46
N ILE A 59 1.03 -3.28 -2.36
CA ILE A 59 0.83 -2.12 -3.23
C ILE A 59 0.25 -0.92 -2.47
N SER A 60 -0.50 -1.17 -1.42
CA SER A 60 -1.02 -0.09 -0.57
C SER A 60 0.10 0.58 0.21
N ALA A 61 1.05 -0.18 0.74
CA ALA A 61 2.23 0.36 1.40
C ALA A 61 3.15 1.10 0.40
N TRP A 62 3.32 0.56 -0.81
CA TRP A 62 4.01 1.25 -1.90
C TRP A 62 3.34 2.59 -2.21
N SER A 63 2.02 2.60 -2.28
CA SER A 63 1.23 3.80 -2.55
C SER A 63 1.40 4.85 -1.46
N ALA A 64 1.46 4.43 -0.20
CA ALA A 64 1.73 5.33 0.92
C ALA A 64 3.12 5.99 0.77
N CYS A 65 4.13 5.24 0.37
CA CYS A 65 5.45 5.79 0.07
C CYS A 65 5.38 6.81 -1.07
N TYR A 66 4.76 6.43 -2.17
CA TYR A 66 4.65 7.28 -3.36
C TYR A 66 3.96 8.62 -3.05
N LEU A 67 2.81 8.58 -2.41
CA LEU A 67 2.06 9.80 -2.06
C LEU A 67 2.90 10.74 -1.18
N ASN A 68 3.67 10.19 -0.27
CA ASN A 68 4.50 11.00 0.63
C ASN A 68 5.74 11.56 -0.06
N VAL A 69 6.34 10.81 -0.97
CA VAL A 69 7.46 11.31 -1.78
C VAL A 69 7.01 12.51 -2.63
N ILE A 70 5.83 12.42 -3.26
CA ILE A 70 5.27 13.53 -4.02
C ILE A 70 4.93 14.72 -3.10
N LYS A 71 4.32 14.46 -1.96
CA LYS A 71 3.99 15.49 -0.96
C LYS A 71 5.24 16.24 -0.48
N LEU A 72 6.38 15.56 -0.38
CA LEU A 72 7.66 16.16 0.00
C LEU A 72 8.32 16.96 -1.13
N GLY A 73 7.75 16.96 -2.33
CA GLY A 73 8.22 17.74 -3.47
C GLY A 73 9.23 17.02 -4.37
N PHE A 74 9.39 15.72 -4.21
CA PHE A 74 10.25 14.93 -5.10
C PHE A 74 9.50 14.52 -6.37
N LYS A 75 10.24 14.07 -7.38
CA LYS A 75 9.70 13.72 -8.69
C LYS A 75 8.93 12.40 -8.69
N GLU A 76 7.97 12.31 -9.61
CA GLU A 76 7.12 11.13 -9.77
C GLU A 76 7.87 9.88 -10.26
N ASP A 77 9.03 10.04 -10.86
CA ASP A 77 9.85 8.97 -11.42
C ASP A 77 10.82 8.37 -10.41
N CYS A 78 10.68 8.69 -9.12
CA CYS A 78 11.48 8.08 -8.08
C CYS A 78 11.29 6.56 -8.06
N MET A 79 12.35 5.83 -7.67
CA MET A 79 12.26 4.38 -7.50
C MET A 79 11.79 4.06 -6.08
N ILE A 80 10.75 3.25 -5.97
CA ILE A 80 10.24 2.74 -4.69
C ILE A 80 10.13 1.23 -4.81
N ALA A 81 10.79 0.50 -3.92
CA ALA A 81 10.78 -0.96 -3.95
C ALA A 81 10.71 -1.54 -2.54
N VAL A 82 9.89 -2.56 -2.37
CA VAL A 82 9.91 -3.37 -1.15
C VAL A 82 11.17 -4.23 -1.17
N ILE A 83 11.93 -4.21 -0.06
CA ILE A 83 13.14 -5.02 0.07
C ILE A 83 12.97 -6.14 1.08
N LYS A 84 12.01 -6.03 1.98
CA LYS A 84 11.67 -7.05 2.97
C LYS A 84 10.26 -6.82 3.44
N SER A 85 9.52 -7.90 3.73
CA SER A 85 8.19 -7.80 4.31
C SER A 85 7.86 -9.02 5.14
N ASP A 86 6.99 -8.82 6.14
CA ASP A 86 6.39 -9.86 6.95
C ASP A 86 4.88 -9.79 6.79
N THR A 87 4.26 -10.92 6.48
CA THR A 87 2.82 -11.00 6.30
C THR A 87 2.27 -12.14 7.13
N ALA A 88 1.31 -11.85 8.01
CA ALA A 88 0.59 -12.86 8.78
C ALA A 88 -0.87 -12.91 8.32
N TYR A 89 -1.32 -14.10 7.94
CA TYR A 89 -2.71 -14.35 7.53
C TYR A 89 -3.45 -14.90 8.76
N ARG A 90 -4.29 -14.06 9.38
CA ARG A 90 -4.89 -14.37 10.68
C ARG A 90 -6.31 -14.91 10.60
N ALA A 91 -7.05 -14.53 9.54
CA ALA A 91 -8.43 -14.95 9.35
C ALA A 91 -8.79 -14.87 7.87
N PRO A 92 -9.73 -15.74 7.40
CA PRO A 92 -10.17 -15.66 6.01
C PRO A 92 -10.94 -14.37 5.72
N VAL A 93 -10.76 -13.85 4.51
CA VAL A 93 -11.51 -12.71 4.00
C VAL A 93 -12.68 -13.26 3.18
N THR A 94 -13.90 -12.94 3.59
CA THR A 94 -15.13 -13.46 2.98
C THR A 94 -16.02 -12.39 2.35
N LYS A 95 -15.56 -11.13 2.38
CA LYS A 95 -16.26 -9.95 1.84
C LYS A 95 -15.26 -9.14 1.00
N GLU A 96 -15.63 -7.92 0.61
CA GLU A 96 -14.74 -6.99 -0.04
C GLU A 96 -13.41 -6.88 0.71
N LEU A 97 -12.30 -6.89 -0.02
CA LEU A 97 -10.98 -6.65 0.54
C LEU A 97 -10.90 -5.16 0.94
N TYR A 98 -10.64 -4.90 2.21
CA TYR A 98 -10.55 -3.56 2.77
C TYR A 98 -9.21 -3.41 3.50
N CYS A 99 -8.37 -2.51 3.02
CA CYS A 99 -7.00 -2.34 3.53
C CYS A 99 -6.81 -0.95 4.12
N LYS A 100 -6.24 -0.90 5.32
CA LYS A 100 -5.77 0.33 5.96
C LYS A 100 -4.26 0.33 6.01
N THR A 101 -3.64 1.36 5.46
CA THR A 101 -2.19 1.55 5.50
C THR A 101 -1.88 2.81 6.29
N ILE A 102 -1.10 2.68 7.36
CA ILE A 102 -0.72 3.81 8.20
C ILE A 102 0.25 4.70 7.43
N LEU A 103 -0.11 5.97 7.25
CA LEU A 103 0.76 6.95 6.61
C LEU A 103 1.87 7.38 7.58
N PRO A 104 3.06 7.75 7.05
CA PRO A 104 4.15 8.23 7.89
C PRO A 104 3.77 9.44 8.75
N SER A 105 4.28 9.49 9.97
CA SER A 105 4.13 10.65 10.85
C SER A 105 4.94 11.84 10.33
N LYS A 106 4.67 13.02 10.88
CA LYS A 106 5.45 14.23 10.56
C LYS A 106 6.94 14.03 10.80
N GLU A 107 7.30 13.36 11.90
CA GLU A 107 8.71 13.07 12.23
C GLU A 107 9.35 12.13 11.20
N GLN A 108 8.63 11.06 10.84
CA GLN A 108 9.09 10.13 9.81
C GLN A 108 9.29 10.84 8.46
N LEU A 109 8.37 11.74 8.10
CA LEU A 109 8.47 12.53 6.86
C LEU A 109 9.65 13.48 6.87
N GLN A 110 9.93 14.15 7.99
CA GLN A 110 11.09 15.02 8.13
C GLN A 110 12.39 14.24 7.99
N THR A 111 12.48 13.09 8.64
CA THR A 111 13.64 12.21 8.53
C THR A 111 13.82 11.69 7.11
N LEU A 112 12.74 11.28 6.47
CA LEU A 112 12.74 10.80 5.09
C LEU A 112 13.23 11.91 4.13
N LYS A 113 12.67 13.10 4.25
CA LYS A 113 13.04 14.25 3.43
C LYS A 113 14.54 14.56 3.54
N ARG A 114 15.05 14.63 4.77
CA ARG A 114 16.46 14.90 5.04
C ARG A 114 17.37 13.86 4.39
N LYS A 115 17.06 12.57 4.59
CA LYS A 115 17.86 11.47 4.02
C LYS A 115 17.84 11.48 2.49
N LEU A 116 16.69 11.73 1.89
CA LEU A 116 16.58 11.81 0.44
C LEU A 116 17.37 13.01 -0.12
N GLN A 117 17.32 14.16 0.54
CA GLN A 117 18.08 15.33 0.14
C GLN A 117 19.58 15.11 0.26
N GLU A 118 20.04 14.49 1.35
CA GLU A 118 21.46 14.31 1.64
C GLU A 118 22.07 13.11 0.89
N LYS A 119 21.36 11.98 0.84
CA LYS A 119 21.91 10.70 0.35
C LYS A 119 21.24 10.18 -0.91
N LYS A 120 20.20 10.82 -1.40
CA LYS A 120 19.42 10.41 -2.58
C LYS A 120 18.75 9.03 -2.42
N SER A 121 18.81 8.43 -1.26
CA SER A 121 18.26 7.12 -0.95
C SER A 121 17.88 7.05 0.52
N ALA A 122 16.76 6.42 0.81
CA ALA A 122 16.31 6.18 2.18
C ALA A 122 15.40 4.96 2.24
N SER A 123 15.31 4.34 3.40
CA SER A 123 14.32 3.29 3.63
C SER A 123 13.27 3.76 4.63
N ILE A 124 12.08 3.19 4.53
CA ILE A 124 10.97 3.48 5.43
C ILE A 124 10.19 2.19 5.68
N ARG A 125 9.68 2.06 6.90
CA ARG A 125 8.85 0.94 7.33
C ARG A 125 7.39 1.34 7.30
N ILE A 126 6.56 0.57 6.61
CA ILE A 126 5.13 0.83 6.44
C ILE A 126 4.34 -0.38 6.93
N LYS A 127 3.26 -0.13 7.64
CA LYS A 127 2.33 -1.15 8.13
C LYS A 127 0.99 -1.03 7.41
N SER A 128 0.46 -2.17 6.99
CA SER A 128 -0.87 -2.30 6.39
C SER A 128 -1.63 -3.44 7.03
N GLN A 129 -2.94 -3.30 7.11
CA GLN A 129 -3.82 -4.36 7.60
C GLN A 129 -5.03 -4.53 6.69
N LEU A 130 -5.39 -5.76 6.41
CA LEU A 130 -6.70 -6.09 5.85
C LEU A 130 -7.66 -6.35 6.98
N LEU A 131 -8.79 -5.67 6.94
CA LEU A 131 -9.80 -5.71 7.99
C LEU A 131 -11.14 -6.19 7.43
N GLN A 132 -11.87 -6.96 8.22
CA GLN A 132 -13.25 -7.33 7.94
C GLN A 132 -14.05 -7.21 9.24
N ASP A 133 -15.06 -6.32 9.26
CA ASP A 133 -15.86 -6.05 10.45
C ASP A 133 -14.97 -5.76 11.68
N ASP A 134 -13.97 -4.88 11.51
CA ASP A 134 -12.98 -4.47 12.49
C ASP A 134 -12.02 -5.59 12.95
N LYS A 135 -12.10 -6.76 12.37
CA LYS A 135 -11.20 -7.88 12.65
C LYS A 135 -10.02 -7.84 11.70
N VAL A 136 -8.81 -7.96 12.23
CA VAL A 136 -7.59 -8.05 11.41
C VAL A 136 -7.51 -9.43 10.76
N CYS A 137 -7.65 -9.46 9.44
CA CYS A 137 -7.52 -10.69 8.64
C CYS A 137 -6.10 -10.91 8.14
N VAL A 138 -5.41 -9.81 7.79
CA VAL A 138 -4.01 -9.85 7.36
C VAL A 138 -3.26 -8.71 8.05
N ASP A 139 -2.09 -9.03 8.56
CA ASP A 139 -1.19 -8.06 9.20
C ASP A 139 0.11 -8.03 8.41
N PHE A 140 0.52 -6.83 7.97
CA PHE A 140 1.66 -6.65 7.06
C PHE A 140 2.57 -5.55 7.56
N GLU A 141 3.87 -5.79 7.43
CA GLU A 141 4.88 -4.76 7.60
C GLU A 141 5.92 -4.90 6.50
N GLY A 142 6.18 -3.83 5.77
CA GLY A 142 7.18 -3.81 4.70
C GLY A 142 8.23 -2.75 4.91
N ILE A 143 9.46 -3.06 4.50
CA ILE A 143 10.56 -2.10 4.41
C ILE A 143 10.72 -1.73 2.95
N TYR A 144 10.58 -0.44 2.65
CA TYR A 144 10.64 0.11 1.30
C TYR A 144 11.87 0.98 1.16
N VAL A 145 12.60 0.82 0.07
CA VAL A 145 13.70 1.71 -0.32
C VAL A 145 13.18 2.70 -1.35
N ILE A 146 13.50 3.96 -1.13
CA ILE A 146 13.16 5.07 -2.02
C ILE A 146 14.46 5.66 -2.53
N LYS A 147 14.59 5.81 -3.85
CA LYS A 147 15.72 6.48 -4.51
C LYS A 147 15.22 7.57 -5.43
N ILE A 148 15.86 8.74 -5.36
CA ILE A 148 15.51 9.91 -6.17
C ILE A 148 16.65 10.28 -7.11
#